data_4daa070cf1706a65d5485930642e6b25
#
_entry.id   4daa070cf1706a65d5485930642e6b25
#
_cell.length_a   1.000
_cell.length_b   1.000
_cell.length_c   1.000
_cell.angle_alpha   90.00
_cell.angle_beta   90.00
_cell.angle_gamma   90.00
#
_symmetry.space_group_name_H-M   'P 1'
#
loop_
_entity.id
_entity.type
_entity.pdbx_description
1 polymer ?
#
loop_
_entity_poly.entity_id
_entity_poly.type
_entity_poly.pdbx_seq_one_letter_code
_entity_poly.pdbx_strand_id
1 'polypeptide(L)'
;VWTDFQTSGRGQTGNSWESEAGKNLMFSIFFYPKQLPASKPFVIAELAALCVKRTLDRLVPGVTIKWPNDVYWNDRKICGILIENQLAGGLINHSIIGSGINLNQDMFYGNAPNPVSLKQITGKSYDRLEILEQLRSDFH
;
A
#
# COMPACT_ATOMS: atom_id res chain seq x y z
N VAL A 1 -5.34 3.41 11.18
CA VAL A 1 -6.76 3.36 10.73
C VAL A 1 -6.86 2.43 9.52
N TRP A 2 -7.88 1.61 9.51
CA TRP A 2 -8.18 0.75 8.36
C TRP A 2 -9.68 0.74 8.08
N THR A 3 -10.07 0.32 6.87
CA THR A 3 -11.48 0.27 6.46
C THR A 3 -11.77 -0.96 5.61
N ASP A 4 -13.02 -1.40 5.65
CA ASP A 4 -13.51 -2.52 4.83
C ASP A 4 -13.80 -2.11 3.38
N PHE A 5 -14.11 -0.84 3.16
CA PHE A 5 -14.53 -0.35 1.85
C PHE A 5 -14.25 1.14 1.69
N GLN A 6 -13.93 1.53 0.48
CA GLN A 6 -13.80 2.93 0.07
C GLN A 6 -14.77 3.22 -1.07
N THR A 7 -15.62 4.22 -0.90
CA THR A 7 -16.56 4.68 -1.95
C THR A 7 -15.86 5.52 -3.02
N SER A 8 -14.73 6.16 -2.65
CA SER A 8 -13.96 7.03 -3.55
C SER A 8 -12.47 6.87 -3.25
N GLY A 9 -11.95 5.66 -3.48
CA GLY A 9 -10.54 5.37 -3.30
C GLY A 9 -9.67 6.23 -4.22
N ARG A 10 -8.64 6.85 -3.66
CA ARG A 10 -7.71 7.71 -4.39
C ARG A 10 -6.38 7.02 -4.62
N GLY A 11 -5.85 7.16 -5.84
CA GLY A 11 -4.46 6.90 -6.16
C GLY A 11 -3.68 8.20 -6.24
N GLN A 12 -2.57 8.19 -6.94
CA GLN A 12 -1.84 9.41 -7.30
C GLN A 12 -2.73 10.30 -8.19
N THR A 13 -2.35 11.57 -8.35
CA THR A 13 -3.12 12.59 -9.08
C THR A 13 -3.80 12.05 -10.34
N GLY A 14 -5.12 12.13 -10.38
CA GLY A 14 -5.94 11.68 -11.52
C GLY A 14 -6.28 10.19 -11.51
N ASN A 15 -5.76 9.40 -10.57
CA ASN A 15 -6.03 7.97 -10.47
C ASN A 15 -7.00 7.66 -9.33
N SER A 16 -7.77 6.58 -9.50
CA SER A 16 -8.65 6.03 -8.47
C SER A 16 -8.14 4.65 -8.02
N TRP A 17 -8.58 4.23 -6.84
CA TRP A 17 -8.31 2.90 -6.31
C TRP A 17 -9.59 2.08 -6.28
N GLU A 18 -9.61 0.95 -6.99
CA GLU A 18 -10.73 -0.01 -6.98
C GLU A 18 -10.57 -1.01 -5.86
N SER A 19 -11.64 -1.19 -5.07
CA SER A 19 -11.66 -2.16 -3.99
C SER A 19 -13.07 -2.73 -3.81
N GLU A 20 -13.17 -4.06 -3.76
CA GLU A 20 -14.40 -4.76 -3.39
C GLU A 20 -14.53 -4.79 -1.87
N ALA A 21 -15.75 -4.52 -1.37
CA ALA A 21 -16.02 -4.46 0.07
C ALA A 21 -15.62 -5.75 0.79
N GLY A 22 -14.87 -5.63 1.86
CA GLY A 22 -14.45 -6.75 2.71
C GLY A 22 -13.38 -7.68 2.11
N LYS A 23 -12.83 -7.37 0.95
CA LYS A 23 -11.89 -8.26 0.25
C LYS A 23 -10.43 -7.85 0.40
N ASN A 24 -10.16 -6.57 0.41
CA ASN A 24 -8.80 -6.05 0.40
C ASN A 24 -8.46 -5.36 1.73
N LEU A 25 -7.19 -5.08 1.93
CA LEU A 25 -6.71 -4.34 3.08
C LEU A 25 -6.40 -2.91 2.66
N MET A 26 -7.19 -1.96 3.19
CA MET A 26 -6.96 -0.54 3.01
C MET A 26 -6.73 0.10 4.38
N PHE A 27 -5.58 0.76 4.52
CA PHE A 27 -5.20 1.34 5.80
C PHE A 27 -4.40 2.62 5.60
N SER A 28 -4.37 3.43 6.65
CA SER A 28 -3.53 4.63 6.72
C SER A 28 -2.73 4.64 8.01
N ILE A 29 -1.48 5.06 7.90
CA ILE A 29 -0.57 5.23 9.03
C ILE A 29 -0.19 6.70 9.11
N PHE A 30 -0.29 7.27 10.32
CA PHE A 30 0.36 8.53 10.65
C PHE A 30 1.82 8.26 11.02
N PHE A 31 2.72 8.95 10.35
CA PHE A 31 4.14 8.82 10.55
C PHE A 31 4.76 10.18 10.87
N TYR A 32 5.55 10.23 11.95
CA TYR A 32 6.24 11.43 12.40
C TYR A 32 7.74 11.23 12.26
N PRO A 33 8.33 11.57 11.10
CA PRO A 33 9.78 11.42 10.93
C PRO A 33 10.52 12.43 11.78
N LYS A 34 11.60 11.98 12.42
CA LYS A 34 12.46 12.89 13.19
C LYS A 34 13.47 13.52 12.23
N GLN A 35 13.41 14.86 12.10
CA GLN A 35 14.41 15.65 11.35
C GLN A 35 14.59 15.25 9.89
N LEU A 36 13.52 14.79 9.21
CA LEU A 36 13.58 14.49 7.79
C LEU A 36 13.40 15.76 6.96
N PRO A 37 14.39 16.13 6.12
CA PRO A 37 14.26 17.31 5.26
C PRO A 37 13.11 17.17 4.26
N ALA A 38 12.42 18.28 3.99
CA ALA A 38 11.36 18.37 2.98
C ALA A 38 11.87 18.01 1.55
N SER A 39 13.18 18.10 1.34
CA SER A 39 13.83 17.73 0.06
C SER A 39 13.97 16.22 -0.15
N LYS A 40 13.67 15.39 0.86
CA LYS A 40 13.81 13.93 0.81
C LYS A 40 12.50 13.18 1.06
N PRO A 41 11.40 13.51 0.36
CA PRO A 41 10.10 12.86 0.60
C PRO A 41 10.09 11.38 0.20
N PHE A 42 10.96 10.96 -0.71
CA PHE A 42 11.02 9.59 -1.21
C PHE A 42 11.46 8.56 -0.17
N VAL A 43 12.17 8.99 0.88
CA VAL A 43 12.57 8.10 1.98
C VAL A 43 11.35 7.44 2.62
N ILE A 44 10.25 8.20 2.79
CA ILE A 44 9.00 7.66 3.35
C ILE A 44 8.33 6.67 2.39
N ALA A 45 8.33 6.99 1.10
CA ALA A 45 7.78 6.10 0.07
C ALA A 45 8.55 4.77 -0.01
N GLU A 46 9.87 4.84 0.02
CA GLU A 46 10.73 3.66 0.02
C GLU A 46 10.49 2.79 1.26
N LEU A 47 10.43 3.42 2.43
CA LEU A 47 10.15 2.72 3.69
C LEU A 47 8.81 2.00 3.64
N ALA A 48 7.75 2.69 3.21
CA ALA A 48 6.42 2.11 3.12
C ALA A 48 6.38 0.93 2.13
N ALA A 49 6.96 1.09 0.96
CA ALA A 49 7.02 0.05 -0.06
C ALA A 49 7.83 -1.17 0.40
N LEU A 50 8.95 -0.94 1.09
CA LEU A 50 9.76 -2.03 1.66
C LEU A 50 9.01 -2.82 2.73
N CYS A 51 8.25 -2.14 3.60
CA CYS A 51 7.45 -2.81 4.63
C CYS A 51 6.37 -3.71 4.01
N VAL A 52 5.65 -3.18 3.01
CA VAL A 52 4.66 -3.97 2.28
C VAL A 52 5.31 -5.15 1.57
N LYS A 53 6.39 -4.91 0.84
CA LYS A 53 7.13 -5.97 0.15
C LYS A 53 7.57 -7.06 1.13
N ARG A 54 8.15 -6.69 2.25
CA ARG A 54 8.62 -7.64 3.27
C ARG A 54 7.50 -8.53 3.79
N THR A 55 6.32 -7.96 4.02
CA THR A 55 5.15 -8.74 4.42
C THR A 55 4.73 -9.72 3.31
N LEU A 56 4.64 -9.25 2.08
CA LEU A 56 4.20 -10.08 0.95
C LEU A 56 5.22 -11.15 0.56
N ASP A 57 6.52 -10.90 0.71
CA ASP A 57 7.58 -11.87 0.43
C ASP A 57 7.46 -13.16 1.27
N ARG A 58 6.83 -13.07 2.44
CA ARG A 58 6.55 -14.25 3.27
C ARG A 58 5.44 -15.13 2.71
N LEU A 59 4.65 -14.60 1.80
CA LEU A 59 3.43 -15.26 1.28
C LEU A 59 3.61 -15.76 -0.15
N VAL A 60 4.34 -14.99 -0.98
CA VAL A 60 4.57 -15.33 -2.40
C VAL A 60 5.96 -14.86 -2.84
N PRO A 61 6.63 -15.61 -3.74
CA PRO A 61 7.84 -15.13 -4.40
C PRO A 61 7.48 -14.16 -5.54
N GLY A 62 8.46 -13.36 -5.99
CA GLY A 62 8.30 -12.51 -7.16
C GLY A 62 7.76 -11.11 -6.89
N VAL A 63 7.72 -10.68 -5.63
CA VAL A 63 7.28 -9.32 -5.26
C VAL A 63 8.39 -8.32 -5.54
N THR A 64 8.06 -7.25 -6.23
CA THR A 64 8.99 -6.16 -6.56
C THR A 64 8.38 -4.80 -6.24
N ILE A 65 9.25 -3.80 -6.09
CA ILE A 65 8.82 -2.41 -5.92
C ILE A 65 9.00 -1.69 -7.25
N LYS A 66 7.92 -1.04 -7.71
CA LYS A 66 7.95 -0.16 -8.87
C LYS A 66 7.93 1.28 -8.39
N TRP A 67 9.01 1.97 -8.68
CA TRP A 67 9.16 3.37 -8.31
C TRP A 67 8.00 4.24 -8.84
N PRO A 68 7.48 5.23 -8.10
CA PRO A 68 8.00 5.65 -6.78
C PRO A 68 7.42 4.89 -5.60
N ASN A 69 6.23 4.29 -5.68
CA ASN A 69 5.50 3.82 -4.49
C ASN A 69 4.48 2.71 -4.78
N ASP A 70 4.71 1.90 -5.79
CA ASP A 70 3.84 0.76 -6.10
C ASP A 70 4.55 -0.57 -5.81
N VAL A 71 3.77 -1.58 -5.43
CA VAL A 71 4.28 -2.94 -5.24
C VAL A 71 3.63 -3.85 -6.27
N TYR A 72 4.46 -4.62 -6.95
CA TYR A 72 4.07 -5.51 -8.04
C TYR A 72 4.40 -6.95 -7.70
N TRP A 73 3.59 -7.85 -8.23
CA TRP A 73 3.93 -9.26 -8.37
C TRP A 73 4.12 -9.54 -9.85
N ASN A 74 5.34 -9.90 -10.24
CA ASN A 74 5.75 -9.94 -11.65
C ASN A 74 5.39 -8.59 -12.33
N ASP A 75 4.59 -8.59 -13.38
CA ASP A 75 4.17 -7.39 -14.10
C ASP A 75 2.81 -6.84 -13.66
N ARG A 76 2.29 -7.29 -12.52
CA ARG A 76 0.94 -6.98 -12.07
C ARG A 76 0.95 -6.25 -10.73
N LYS A 77 0.14 -5.21 -10.62
CA LYS A 77 0.08 -4.37 -9.41
C LYS A 77 -0.74 -5.04 -8.32
N ILE A 78 -0.10 -5.29 -7.18
CA ILE A 78 -0.74 -5.86 -5.99
C ILE A 78 -1.04 -4.82 -4.91
N CYS A 79 -0.28 -3.74 -4.85
CA CYS A 79 -0.44 -2.69 -3.85
C CYS A 79 -0.16 -1.31 -4.42
N GLY A 80 -0.99 -0.35 -4.05
CA GLY A 80 -0.76 1.07 -4.27
C GLY A 80 -0.54 1.79 -2.94
N ILE A 81 0.38 2.76 -2.94
CA ILE A 81 0.72 3.57 -1.76
C ILE A 81 0.57 5.04 -2.13
N LEU A 82 -0.18 5.77 -1.34
CA LEU A 82 -0.36 7.22 -1.48
C LEU A 82 0.17 7.91 -0.22
N ILE A 83 1.10 8.85 -0.40
CA ILE A 83 1.73 9.56 0.70
C ILE A 83 1.38 11.05 0.61
N GLU A 84 0.88 11.59 1.70
CA GLU A 84 0.59 13.01 1.86
C GLU A 84 1.47 13.57 2.98
N ASN A 85 2.34 14.50 2.63
CA ASN A 85 3.31 15.10 3.55
C ASN A 85 2.85 16.49 4.00
N GLN A 86 2.95 16.76 5.29
CA GLN A 86 2.80 18.10 5.86
C GLN A 86 4.18 18.67 6.18
N LEU A 87 4.50 19.82 5.60
CA LEU A 87 5.80 20.46 5.76
C LEU A 87 5.74 21.57 6.81
N ALA A 88 6.82 21.72 7.58
CA ALA A 88 7.00 22.81 8.52
C ALA A 88 8.49 23.08 8.70
N GLY A 89 8.91 24.36 8.53
CA GLY A 89 10.30 24.78 8.77
C GLY A 89 11.35 24.04 7.94
N GLY A 90 11.03 23.67 6.69
CA GLY A 90 11.95 22.94 5.82
C GLY A 90 12.05 21.44 6.12
N LEU A 91 11.25 20.95 7.04
CA LEU A 91 11.19 19.55 7.44
C LEU A 91 9.82 18.95 7.13
N ILE A 92 9.77 17.62 7.01
CA ILE A 92 8.50 16.90 6.99
C ILE A 92 8.03 16.75 8.43
N ASN A 93 6.95 17.45 8.78
CA ASN A 93 6.36 17.43 10.11
C ASN A 93 5.65 16.10 10.40
N HIS A 94 4.81 15.70 9.48
CA HIS A 94 4.18 14.37 9.52
C HIS A 94 3.80 13.94 8.11
N SER A 95 3.57 12.64 7.98
CA SER A 95 3.09 12.02 6.73
C SER A 95 1.89 11.12 7.02
N ILE A 96 0.95 11.12 6.09
CA ILE A 96 -0.12 10.13 6.06
C ILE A 96 0.22 9.14 4.96
N ILE A 97 0.45 7.89 5.32
CA ILE A 97 0.78 6.82 4.40
C ILE A 97 -0.48 5.98 4.19
N GLY A 98 -1.17 6.19 3.08
CA GLY A 98 -2.31 5.38 2.66
C GLY A 98 -1.84 4.21 1.81
N SER A 99 -2.31 3.01 2.11
CA SER A 99 -1.97 1.81 1.35
C SER A 99 -3.19 0.97 1.08
N GLY A 100 -3.30 0.48 -0.14
CA GLY A 100 -4.28 -0.51 -0.54
C GLY A 100 -3.60 -1.76 -1.07
N ILE A 101 -3.84 -2.90 -0.43
CA ILE A 101 -3.30 -4.19 -0.82
C ILE A 101 -4.42 -5.08 -1.32
N ASN A 102 -4.30 -5.57 -2.53
CA ASN A 102 -5.26 -6.51 -3.11
C ASN A 102 -5.03 -7.89 -2.50
N LEU A 103 -5.92 -8.32 -1.60
CA LEU A 103 -5.81 -9.61 -0.92
C LEU A 103 -6.74 -10.67 -1.51
N ASN A 104 -8.04 -10.48 -1.34
CA ASN A 104 -9.05 -11.50 -1.61
C ASN A 104 -9.98 -11.18 -2.78
N GLN A 105 -9.75 -10.09 -3.49
CA GLN A 105 -10.58 -9.71 -4.63
C GLN A 105 -10.40 -10.69 -5.79
N ASP A 106 -11.50 -11.20 -6.33
CA ASP A 106 -11.47 -12.19 -7.39
C ASP A 106 -11.39 -11.56 -8.79
N MET A 107 -12.06 -10.43 -9.00
CA MET A 107 -12.17 -9.75 -10.30
C MET A 107 -11.97 -8.25 -10.16
N PHE A 108 -11.34 -7.65 -11.16
CA PHE A 108 -11.13 -6.20 -11.25
C PHE A 108 -11.86 -5.66 -12.48
N TYR A 109 -12.72 -4.66 -12.28
CA TYR A 109 -13.59 -4.09 -13.33
C TYR A 109 -13.20 -2.67 -13.72
N GLY A 110 -12.30 -2.03 -12.98
CA GLY A 110 -11.86 -0.66 -13.24
C GLY A 110 -10.81 -0.58 -14.35
N ASN A 111 -10.30 0.64 -14.56
CA ASN A 111 -9.33 0.95 -15.61
C ASN A 111 -7.88 0.80 -15.19
N ALA A 112 -7.61 0.28 -13.99
CA ALA A 112 -6.25 0.07 -13.52
C ALA A 112 -5.54 -0.98 -14.40
N PRO A 113 -4.33 -0.68 -14.91
CA PRO A 113 -3.60 -1.64 -15.72
C PRO A 113 -3.07 -2.80 -14.85
N ASN A 114 -3.34 -4.02 -15.27
CA ASN A 114 -2.78 -5.24 -14.70
C ASN A 114 -2.88 -5.37 -13.17
N PRO A 115 -4.04 -5.17 -12.53
CA PRO A 115 -4.15 -5.44 -11.11
C PRO A 115 -4.13 -6.94 -10.81
N VAL A 116 -3.67 -7.29 -9.64
CA VAL A 116 -3.70 -8.68 -9.16
C VAL A 116 -3.94 -8.70 -7.65
N SER A 117 -4.65 -9.71 -7.17
CA SER A 117 -4.78 -9.99 -5.75
C SER A 117 -3.95 -11.21 -5.34
N LEU A 118 -3.65 -11.28 -4.05
CA LEU A 118 -2.94 -12.42 -3.48
C LEU A 118 -3.73 -13.73 -3.71
N LYS A 119 -5.05 -13.68 -3.59
CA LYS A 119 -5.93 -14.82 -3.84
C LYS A 119 -5.84 -15.31 -5.29
N GLN A 120 -5.78 -14.40 -6.27
CA GLN A 120 -5.60 -14.78 -7.67
C GLN A 120 -4.26 -15.48 -7.91
N ILE A 121 -3.22 -15.11 -7.18
CA ILE A 121 -1.89 -15.70 -7.30
C ILE A 121 -1.86 -17.10 -6.68
N THR A 122 -2.38 -17.24 -5.44
CA THR A 122 -2.19 -18.43 -4.61
C THR A 122 -3.40 -19.37 -4.57
N GLY A 123 -4.58 -18.88 -4.94
CA GLY A 123 -5.84 -19.61 -4.80
C GLY A 123 -6.38 -19.65 -3.36
N LYS A 124 -5.72 -18.99 -2.40
CA LYS A 124 -6.09 -18.99 -0.99
C LYS A 124 -6.69 -17.64 -0.59
N SER A 125 -7.60 -17.68 0.39
CA SER A 125 -8.09 -16.47 1.05
C SER A 125 -7.22 -16.13 2.26
N TYR A 126 -7.09 -14.84 2.54
CA TYR A 126 -6.22 -14.32 3.61
C TYR A 126 -7.05 -13.55 4.64
N ASP A 127 -6.68 -13.71 5.91
CA ASP A 127 -7.24 -12.91 7.00
C ASP A 127 -6.60 -11.51 6.95
N ARG A 128 -7.44 -10.50 6.70
CA ARG A 128 -6.97 -9.11 6.58
C ARG A 128 -6.34 -8.57 7.86
N LEU A 129 -6.89 -8.93 9.02
CA LEU A 129 -6.36 -8.50 10.31
C LEU A 129 -5.00 -9.11 10.61
N GLU A 130 -4.80 -10.36 10.25
CA GLU A 130 -3.51 -11.05 10.39
C GLU A 130 -2.44 -10.35 9.54
N ILE A 131 -2.76 -10.02 8.28
CA ILE A 131 -1.84 -9.27 7.40
C ILE A 131 -1.57 -7.87 7.96
N LEU A 132 -2.58 -7.18 8.48
CA LEU A 132 -2.44 -5.86 9.07
C LEU A 132 -1.49 -5.88 10.29
N GLU A 133 -1.62 -6.86 11.17
CA GLU A 133 -0.72 -7.02 12.33
C GLU A 133 0.72 -7.31 11.90
N GLN A 134 0.91 -8.10 10.86
CA GLN A 134 2.22 -8.37 10.29
C GLN A 134 2.86 -7.09 9.73
N LEU A 135 2.09 -6.30 8.98
CA LEU A 135 2.51 -4.99 8.47
C LEU A 135 2.89 -4.04 9.60
N ARG A 136 2.04 -3.98 10.63
CA ARG A 136 2.30 -3.14 11.80
C ARG A 136 3.64 -3.49 12.45
N SER A 137 3.94 -4.76 12.59
CA SER A 137 5.22 -5.25 13.10
C SER A 137 6.38 -4.83 12.19
N ASP A 138 6.21 -4.90 10.88
CA ASP A 138 7.25 -4.53 9.91
C ASP A 138 7.52 -3.01 9.85
N PHE A 139 6.55 -2.17 10.23
CA PHE A 139 6.73 -0.71 10.34
C PHE A 139 7.48 -0.28 11.61
N HIS A 140 7.64 -1.15 12.56
CA HIS A 140 8.44 -0.93 13.76
C HIS A 140 9.87 -1.44 13.56
#